data_8a52a1100d6911210eb07c3966e4c5ac
#
_entry.id   8a52a1100d6911210eb07c3966e4c5ac
#
_cell.length_a   1.000
_cell.length_b   1.000
_cell.length_c   1.000
_cell.angle_alpha   90.00
_cell.angle_beta   90.00
_cell.angle_gamma   90.00
#
_symmetry.space_group_name_H-M   'P 1'
#
loop_
_entity.id
_entity.type
_entity.pdbx_description
1 polymer ?
#
loop_
_entity_poly.entity_id
_entity_poly.type
_entity_poly.pdbx_seq_one_letter_code
_entity_poly.pdbx_strand_id
1 'polypeptide(L)'
;EADTYSDLELNEQTFNNLFPNFSPWGGWARIAYRFRPNGDNHEECLMQVMMLAPWPEGKPKPPPKEQRFLGPDDHWTQAPELGSLAKIFEQDSGNIPQVYRGMKTKQPPYVWYSAYQESVIRNFHRLYEERLGLAPGE
;
A
#
# COMPACT_ATOMS: atom_id res chain seq x y z
N GLU A 1 8.78 -0.29 -25.46
CA GLU A 1 8.39 -0.96 -24.19
C GLU A 1 6.92 -1.45 -24.23
N ALA A 2 5.97 -0.67 -24.80
CA ALA A 2 4.56 -1.09 -24.87
C ALA A 2 4.37 -2.44 -25.59
N ASP A 3 5.17 -2.70 -26.60
CA ASP A 3 5.11 -3.95 -27.40
C ASP A 3 5.51 -5.21 -26.62
N THR A 4 6.02 -5.07 -25.41
CA THR A 4 6.39 -6.19 -24.53
C THR A 4 5.31 -6.56 -23.51
N TYR A 5 4.24 -5.77 -23.43
CA TYR A 5 3.12 -6.00 -22.52
C TYR A 5 1.97 -6.69 -23.25
N SER A 6 1.28 -7.56 -22.55
CA SER A 6 0.00 -8.08 -23.01
C SER A 6 -1.10 -7.02 -22.96
N ASP A 7 -2.17 -7.21 -23.70
CA ASP A 7 -3.34 -6.31 -23.65
C ASP A 7 -3.92 -6.20 -22.23
N LEU A 8 -3.86 -7.29 -21.47
CA LEU A 8 -4.29 -7.29 -20.07
C LEU A 8 -3.42 -6.37 -19.21
N GLU A 9 -2.10 -6.47 -19.32
CA GLU A 9 -1.17 -5.65 -18.56
C GLU A 9 -1.25 -4.15 -18.91
N LEU A 10 -1.63 -3.82 -20.13
CA LEU A 10 -1.81 -2.44 -20.58
C LEU A 10 -3.13 -1.82 -20.13
N ASN A 11 -4.19 -2.63 -20.03
CA ASN A 11 -5.54 -2.15 -19.76
C ASN A 11 -6.00 -2.37 -18.33
N GLU A 12 -5.39 -3.30 -17.60
CA GLU A 12 -5.78 -3.62 -16.24
C GLU A 12 -4.65 -3.37 -15.25
N GLN A 13 -5.03 -2.83 -14.11
CA GLN A 13 -4.17 -2.67 -12.95
C GLN A 13 -4.61 -3.65 -11.87
N THR A 14 -3.72 -4.53 -11.44
CA THR A 14 -4.00 -5.44 -10.34
C THR A 14 -3.39 -4.93 -9.04
N PHE A 15 -4.19 -4.96 -7.98
CA PHE A 15 -3.74 -4.66 -6.64
C PHE A 15 -3.57 -5.96 -5.87
N ASN A 16 -2.34 -6.28 -5.53
CA ASN A 16 -2.03 -7.48 -4.79
C ASN A 16 -1.76 -7.17 -3.33
N ASN A 17 -2.10 -8.09 -2.47
CA ASN A 17 -1.76 -8.02 -1.06
C ASN A 17 -1.03 -9.30 -0.66
N LEU A 18 0.26 -9.18 -0.39
CA LEU A 18 1.07 -10.25 0.16
C LEU A 18 1.15 -10.04 1.67
N PHE A 19 0.39 -10.87 2.38
CA PHE A 19 0.36 -10.83 3.84
C PHE A 19 1.76 -10.97 4.45
N PRO A 20 2.12 -10.22 5.49
CA PRO A 20 1.23 -9.32 6.26
C PRO A 20 1.20 -7.87 5.76
N ASN A 21 2.16 -7.38 5.00
CA ASN A 21 2.38 -5.94 4.89
C ASN A 21 2.97 -5.45 3.56
N PHE A 22 2.93 -6.25 2.51
CA PHE A 22 3.50 -5.90 1.21
C PHE A 22 2.44 -5.92 0.11
N SER A 23 2.32 -4.84 -0.63
CA SER A 23 1.31 -4.67 -1.68
C SER A 23 1.97 -4.22 -2.99
N PRO A 24 2.41 -5.16 -3.83
CA PRO A 24 2.89 -4.85 -5.17
C PRO A 24 1.71 -4.67 -6.13
N TRP A 25 1.82 -3.67 -7.00
CA TRP A 25 0.88 -3.49 -8.10
C TRP A 25 1.35 -4.28 -9.32
N GLY A 26 0.41 -4.85 -10.05
CA GLY A 26 0.65 -5.51 -11.33
C GLY A 26 0.27 -4.63 -12.52
N GLY A 27 0.50 -5.15 -13.72
CA GLY A 27 0.33 -4.40 -14.95
C GLY A 27 1.47 -3.40 -15.19
N TRP A 28 1.14 -2.26 -15.79
CA TRP A 28 2.12 -1.23 -16.12
C TRP A 28 2.57 -0.38 -14.91
N ALA A 29 1.80 -0.40 -13.82
CA ALA A 29 2.16 0.34 -12.61
C ALA A 29 3.27 -0.36 -11.83
N ARG A 30 4.44 0.21 -11.87
CA ARG A 30 5.66 -0.33 -11.26
C ARG A 30 5.88 0.25 -9.87
N ILE A 31 4.88 0.05 -9.01
CA ILE A 31 4.87 0.57 -7.66
C ILE A 31 4.58 -0.56 -6.67
N ALA A 32 5.17 -0.49 -5.50
CA ALA A 32 4.85 -1.38 -4.41
C ALA A 32 4.82 -0.62 -3.09
N TYR A 33 3.95 -1.05 -2.19
CA TYR A 33 3.85 -0.51 -0.85
C TYR A 33 4.30 -1.53 0.17
N ARG A 34 4.91 -1.05 1.23
CA ARG A 34 5.16 -1.85 2.42
C ARG A 34 4.83 -1.03 3.65
N PHE A 35 4.04 -1.61 4.54
CA PHE A 35 3.67 -0.99 5.81
C PHE A 35 4.46 -1.65 6.93
N ARG A 36 5.10 -0.86 7.78
CA ARG A 36 5.89 -1.36 8.91
C ARG A 36 5.49 -0.65 10.19
N PRO A 37 5.61 -1.30 11.35
CA PRO A 37 5.45 -0.62 12.63
C PRO A 37 6.40 0.57 12.75
N ASN A 38 5.96 1.61 13.44
CA ASN A 38 6.80 2.72 13.88
C ASN A 38 7.11 2.55 15.38
N GLY A 39 8.17 1.77 15.68
CA GLY A 39 8.45 1.33 17.04
C GLY A 39 7.30 0.53 17.65
N ASP A 40 7.00 0.78 18.91
CA ASP A 40 5.94 0.10 19.67
C ASP A 40 4.59 0.87 19.66
N ASN A 41 4.49 1.95 18.89
CA ASN A 41 3.25 2.72 18.80
C ASN A 41 2.28 2.05 17.82
N HIS A 42 1.26 1.38 18.34
CA HIS A 42 0.24 0.70 17.53
C HIS A 42 -0.69 1.64 16.75
N GLU A 43 -0.64 2.94 17.02
CA GLU A 43 -1.44 3.96 16.32
C GLU A 43 -0.71 4.54 15.10
N GLU A 44 0.53 4.14 14.86
CA GLU A 44 1.37 4.66 13.79
C GLU A 44 1.99 3.55 12.95
N CYS A 45 2.23 3.87 11.69
CA CYS A 45 3.01 3.00 10.82
C CYS A 45 3.90 3.80 9.87
N LEU A 46 4.94 3.15 9.38
CA LEU A 46 5.77 3.67 8.30
C LEU A 46 5.29 3.10 6.97
N MET A 47 4.76 3.95 6.12
CA MET A 47 4.43 3.60 4.74
C MET A 47 5.65 3.79 3.85
N GLN A 48 6.14 2.71 3.26
CA GLN A 48 7.19 2.76 2.25
C GLN A 48 6.58 2.64 0.86
N VAL A 49 6.93 3.57 0.01
CA VAL A 49 6.58 3.55 -1.41
C VAL A 49 7.83 3.24 -2.22
N MET A 50 7.76 2.19 -3.03
CA MET A 50 8.85 1.74 -3.89
C MET A 50 8.46 1.93 -5.34
N MET A 51 9.18 2.82 -6.03
CA MET A 51 9.07 2.97 -7.49
C MET A 51 10.06 2.01 -8.14
N LEU A 52 9.55 1.05 -8.89
CA LEU A 52 10.35 0.00 -9.52
C LEU A 52 10.56 0.32 -11.00
N ALA A 53 11.77 0.09 -11.49
CA ALA A 53 12.08 0.19 -12.91
C ALA A 53 12.58 -1.17 -13.42
N PRO A 54 12.06 -1.68 -14.57
CA PRO A 54 12.62 -2.86 -15.17
C PRO A 54 14.03 -2.55 -15.61
N TRP A 55 14.90 -3.55 -15.49
CA TRP A 55 16.27 -3.41 -15.91
C TRP A 55 16.56 -4.37 -17.05
N PRO A 56 17.15 -3.91 -18.17
CA PRO A 56 17.45 -4.76 -19.29
C PRO A 56 18.42 -5.88 -18.90
N GLU A 57 18.12 -7.10 -19.36
CA GLU A 57 18.99 -8.24 -19.14
C GLU A 57 20.40 -8.00 -19.67
N GLY A 58 21.41 -8.45 -18.94
CA GLY A 58 22.80 -8.34 -19.33
C GLY A 58 23.41 -6.93 -19.18
N LYS A 59 22.65 -5.94 -18.75
CA LYS A 59 23.20 -4.60 -18.45
C LYS A 59 23.61 -4.49 -16.98
N PRO A 60 24.70 -3.74 -16.66
CA PRO A 60 25.07 -3.47 -15.28
C PRO A 60 23.96 -2.69 -14.58
N LYS A 61 23.54 -3.15 -13.39
CA LYS A 61 22.50 -2.46 -12.61
C LYS A 61 23.04 -1.14 -12.07
N PRO A 62 22.25 -0.05 -12.11
CA PRO A 62 22.64 1.20 -11.46
C PRO A 62 22.69 1.01 -9.93
N PRO A 63 23.41 1.86 -9.21
CA PRO A 63 23.35 1.84 -7.77
C PRO A 63 21.92 2.11 -7.27
N PRO A 64 21.55 1.57 -6.12
CA PRO A 64 20.26 1.88 -5.49
C PRO A 64 20.10 3.39 -5.30
N LYS A 65 18.89 3.89 -5.51
CA LYS A 65 18.57 5.27 -5.16
C LYS A 65 18.54 5.44 -3.63
N GLU A 66 18.99 6.60 -3.18
CA GLU A 66 18.84 6.98 -1.78
C GLU A 66 17.37 6.99 -1.38
N GLN A 67 17.09 6.50 -0.17
CA GLN A 67 15.75 6.57 0.39
C GLN A 67 15.47 8.00 0.85
N ARG A 68 14.30 8.51 0.48
CA ARG A 68 13.77 9.77 1.01
C ARG A 68 12.89 9.48 2.19
N PHE A 69 13.11 10.17 3.28
CA PHE A 69 12.26 10.12 4.45
C PHE A 69 11.43 11.39 4.52
N LEU A 70 10.12 11.21 4.69
CA LEU A 70 9.18 12.29 4.97
C LEU A 70 8.73 12.17 6.42
N GLY A 71 8.74 13.27 7.14
CA GLY A 71 8.19 13.37 8.49
C GLY A 71 6.66 13.43 8.46
N PRO A 72 6.01 13.39 9.64
CA PRO A 72 4.56 13.40 9.73
C PRO A 72 3.90 14.70 9.21
N ASP A 73 4.63 15.80 9.19
CA ASP A 73 4.17 17.12 8.71
C ASP A 73 4.66 17.44 7.29
N ASP A 74 5.43 16.55 6.69
CA ASP A 74 5.92 16.74 5.33
C ASP A 74 4.86 16.32 4.31
N HIS A 75 4.85 17.02 3.17
CA HIS A 75 3.96 16.72 2.06
C HIS A 75 4.59 15.71 1.10
N TRP A 76 3.78 14.78 0.57
CA TRP A 76 4.21 13.83 -0.45
C TRP A 76 4.78 14.50 -1.70
N THR A 77 4.35 15.73 -1.99
CA THR A 77 4.88 16.55 -3.09
C THR A 77 6.34 16.95 -2.92
N GLN A 78 6.91 16.78 -1.73
CA GLN A 78 8.34 16.95 -1.47
C GLN A 78 9.18 15.77 -1.98
N ALA A 79 8.54 14.69 -2.44
CA ALA A 79 9.17 13.54 -3.09
C ALA A 79 8.95 13.62 -4.61
N PRO A 80 9.80 14.34 -5.37
CA PRO A 80 9.64 14.54 -6.81
C PRO A 80 9.66 13.24 -7.61
N GLU A 81 10.23 12.18 -7.06
CA GLU A 81 10.27 10.84 -7.62
C GLU A 81 8.87 10.26 -7.86
N LEU A 82 7.89 10.67 -7.08
CA LEU A 82 6.50 10.23 -7.19
C LEU A 82 5.74 10.89 -8.35
N GLY A 83 6.24 12.02 -8.88
CA GLY A 83 5.56 12.74 -9.95
C GLY A 83 4.10 13.08 -9.59
N SER A 84 3.17 12.76 -10.48
CA SER A 84 1.73 13.02 -10.28
C SER A 84 1.11 12.18 -9.14
N LEU A 85 1.69 11.03 -8.82
CA LEU A 85 1.22 10.17 -7.73
C LEU A 85 1.31 10.85 -6.35
N ALA A 86 2.24 11.79 -6.18
CA ALA A 86 2.37 12.53 -4.92
C ALA A 86 1.05 13.20 -4.49
N LYS A 87 0.27 13.74 -5.43
CA LYS A 87 -1.02 14.37 -5.14
C LYS A 87 -2.08 13.34 -4.69
N ILE A 88 -2.03 12.14 -5.23
CA ILE A 88 -2.94 11.05 -4.84
C ILE A 88 -2.60 10.61 -3.41
N PHE A 89 -1.32 10.41 -3.13
CA PHE A 89 -0.88 10.09 -1.76
C PHE A 89 -1.22 11.17 -0.74
N GLU A 90 -1.11 12.44 -1.12
CA GLU A 90 -1.50 13.56 -0.27
C GLU A 90 -2.99 13.49 0.09
N GLN A 91 -3.85 13.22 -0.89
CA GLN A 91 -5.29 13.08 -0.68
C GLN A 91 -5.61 11.89 0.22
N ASP A 92 -5.04 10.73 -0.06
CA ASP A 92 -5.34 9.48 0.66
C ASP A 92 -4.82 9.53 2.10
N SER A 93 -3.57 9.96 2.29
CA SER A 93 -2.97 10.06 3.62
C SER A 93 -3.64 11.12 4.49
N GLY A 94 -4.13 12.21 3.92
CA GLY A 94 -4.91 13.22 4.63
C GLY A 94 -6.23 12.68 5.18
N ASN A 95 -6.81 11.67 4.53
CA ASN A 95 -8.08 11.07 4.94
C ASN A 95 -7.92 9.97 6.00
N ILE A 96 -6.83 9.21 5.98
CA ILE A 96 -6.59 8.07 6.88
C ILE A 96 -6.73 8.44 8.37
N PRO A 97 -6.14 9.53 8.90
CA PRO A 97 -6.30 9.91 10.30
C PRO A 97 -7.73 10.22 10.70
N GLN A 98 -8.54 10.73 9.77
CA GLN A 98 -9.96 11.04 10.03
C GLN A 98 -10.77 9.76 10.14
N VAL A 99 -10.54 8.82 9.21
CA VAL A 99 -11.17 7.49 9.24
C VAL A 99 -10.82 6.77 10.54
N TYR A 100 -9.56 6.79 10.94
CA TYR A 100 -9.09 6.16 12.18
C TYR A 100 -9.77 6.74 13.43
N ARG A 101 -9.90 8.07 13.52
CA ARG A 101 -10.67 8.71 14.60
C ARG A 101 -12.14 8.29 14.60
N GLY A 102 -12.76 8.24 13.42
CA GLY A 102 -14.14 7.77 13.26
C GLY A 102 -14.32 6.33 13.73
N MET A 103 -13.36 5.44 13.42
CA MET A 103 -13.41 4.05 13.87
C MET A 103 -13.37 3.92 15.41
N LYS A 104 -12.57 4.73 16.09
CA LYS A 104 -12.49 4.73 17.56
C LYS A 104 -13.79 5.11 18.27
N THR A 105 -14.63 5.89 17.60
CA THR A 105 -15.90 6.39 18.18
C THR A 105 -17.13 5.63 17.70
N LYS A 106 -16.97 4.71 16.75
CA LYS A 106 -18.09 3.98 16.14
C LYS A 106 -18.74 3.01 17.11
N GLN A 107 -20.07 3.00 17.11
CA GLN A 107 -20.90 2.07 17.85
C GLN A 107 -21.93 1.43 16.90
N PRO A 108 -21.99 0.12 16.76
CA PRO A 108 -21.09 -0.90 17.32
C PRO A 108 -19.66 -0.86 16.68
N PRO A 109 -18.63 -1.37 17.35
CA PRO A 109 -17.24 -1.20 16.98
C PRO A 109 -16.76 -2.19 15.88
N TYR A 110 -17.49 -2.29 14.80
CA TYR A 110 -17.13 -3.13 13.66
C TYR A 110 -17.36 -2.42 12.33
N VAL A 111 -16.65 -2.87 11.30
CA VAL A 111 -16.72 -2.36 9.94
C VAL A 111 -17.29 -3.43 9.03
N TRP A 112 -18.29 -3.06 8.23
CA TRP A 112 -18.84 -3.94 7.20
C TRP A 112 -17.99 -3.84 5.93
N TYR A 113 -17.61 -4.98 5.42
CA TYR A 113 -16.93 -5.10 4.14
C TYR A 113 -17.88 -5.72 3.11
N SER A 114 -17.79 -5.22 1.88
CA SER A 114 -18.53 -5.78 0.76
C SER A 114 -18.13 -7.24 0.51
N ALA A 115 -19.09 -8.05 0.11
CA ALA A 115 -18.86 -9.47 -0.11
C ALA A 115 -17.93 -9.75 -1.32
N TYR A 116 -17.96 -8.92 -2.34
CA TYR A 116 -17.23 -9.12 -3.59
C TYR A 116 -16.02 -8.19 -3.72
N GLN A 117 -16.23 -6.87 -3.73
CA GLN A 117 -15.18 -5.90 -4.02
C GLN A 117 -14.09 -5.82 -2.94
N GLU A 118 -14.42 -6.12 -1.68
CA GLU A 118 -13.49 -6.05 -0.55
C GLU A 118 -13.02 -7.43 -0.07
N SER A 119 -13.05 -8.41 -0.95
CA SER A 119 -12.62 -9.78 -0.64
C SER A 119 -11.14 -9.87 -0.20
N VAL A 120 -10.28 -9.05 -0.78
CA VAL A 120 -8.85 -8.97 -0.42
C VAL A 120 -8.67 -8.46 1.00
N ILE A 121 -9.43 -7.43 1.40
CA ILE A 121 -9.40 -6.86 2.76
C ILE A 121 -9.91 -7.90 3.77
N ARG A 122 -11.01 -8.58 3.47
CA ARG A 122 -11.53 -9.64 4.34
C ARG A 122 -10.54 -10.80 4.50
N ASN A 123 -9.88 -11.20 3.40
CA ASN A 123 -8.85 -12.24 3.49
C ASN A 123 -7.65 -11.81 4.32
N PHE A 124 -7.25 -10.54 4.24
CA PHE A 124 -6.22 -9.98 5.11
C PHE A 124 -6.59 -10.11 6.59
N HIS A 125 -7.79 -9.69 6.97
CA HIS A 125 -8.27 -9.80 8.36
C HIS A 125 -8.35 -11.24 8.83
N ARG A 126 -8.88 -12.16 8.00
CA ARG A 126 -8.92 -13.59 8.31
C ARG A 126 -7.53 -14.16 8.60
N LEU A 127 -6.54 -13.84 7.76
CA LEU A 127 -5.16 -14.29 7.98
C LEU A 127 -4.54 -13.67 9.24
N TYR A 128 -4.91 -12.42 9.53
CA TYR A 128 -4.42 -11.72 10.71
C TYR A 128 -4.99 -12.35 11.99
N GLU A 129 -6.28 -12.61 12.03
CA GLU A 129 -6.97 -13.30 13.13
C GLU A 129 -6.39 -14.69 13.38
N GLU A 130 -6.21 -15.48 12.33
CA GLU A 130 -5.57 -16.79 12.41
C GLU A 130 -4.16 -16.73 13.03
N ARG A 131 -3.37 -15.74 12.64
CA ARG A 131 -2.00 -15.57 13.19
C ARG A 131 -1.97 -15.12 14.63
N LEU A 132 -2.97 -14.39 15.07
CA LEU A 132 -3.15 -13.98 16.47
C LEU A 132 -3.83 -15.03 17.35
N GLY A 133 -4.34 -16.11 16.76
CA GLY A 133 -5.12 -17.14 17.47
C GLY A 133 -6.49 -16.65 17.90
N LEU A 134 -7.06 -15.66 17.22
CA LEU A 134 -8.40 -15.15 17.48
C LEU A 134 -9.45 -16.03 16.80
N ALA A 135 -10.60 -16.19 17.42
CA ALA A 135 -11.72 -16.87 16.79
C ALA A 135 -12.31 -15.98 15.67
N PRO A 136 -12.72 -16.55 14.52
CA PRO A 136 -13.34 -15.75 13.46
C PRO A 136 -14.63 -15.08 13.95
N GLY A 137 -14.66 -13.76 13.93
CA GLY A 137 -15.87 -12.98 14.22
C GLY A 137 -16.13 -12.66 15.69
N GLU A 138 -15.12 -12.74 16.58
CA GLU A 138 -15.16 -12.15 17.92
C GLU A 138 -14.81 -10.67 17.95
#